data_e2c28e35275e079ceb14245fa4fc55df
#
_entry.id   e2c28e35275e079ceb14245fa4fc55df
#
_cell.length_a   1.000
_cell.length_b   1.000
_cell.length_c   1.000
_cell.angle_alpha   90.00
_cell.angle_beta   90.00
_cell.angle_gamma   90.00
#
_symmetry.space_group_name_H-M   'P 1'
#
loop_
_entity.id
_entity.type
_entity.pdbx_description
1 polymer ?
#
loop_
_entity_poly.entity_id
_entity_poly.type
_entity_poly.pdbx_seq_one_letter_code
_entity_poly.pdbx_strand_id
1 'polypeptide(L)'
;MKTLNAKSFWVKGKNDSYIKSHNVSLPKKDEVLIETIYSGVSYGTEKVVYTGSVPKSQLNLMKCPHQEGNFGADVKYGYMNIGKVIQGAPKFKGRFVYTLYPHQTLYIVKESDITLIPKTIPNKRCLLTANMETAINAMWDTLPTCGDNIFILGGGIVGFLMAYVLKSIIGINITLIDKD
;
A
#
# COMPACT_ATOMS: atom_id res chain seq x y z
N MET A 1 0.42 26.16 -18.67
CA MET A 1 -0.29 25.58 -17.49
C MET A 1 0.68 25.52 -16.34
N LYS A 2 0.25 25.86 -15.12
CA LYS A 2 1.09 25.76 -13.92
C LYS A 2 1.27 24.27 -13.59
N THR A 3 2.51 23.78 -13.58
CA THR A 3 2.86 22.41 -13.21
C THR A 3 3.75 22.41 -11.98
N LEU A 4 3.76 21.30 -11.26
CA LEU A 4 4.58 21.08 -10.08
C LEU A 4 5.52 19.92 -10.35
N ASN A 5 6.77 20.03 -9.92
CA ASN A 5 7.75 18.95 -10.10
C ASN A 5 7.52 17.84 -9.06
N ALA A 6 7.50 16.61 -9.52
CA ALA A 6 7.36 15.41 -8.70
C ALA A 6 8.49 14.43 -9.02
N LYS A 7 8.79 13.57 -8.05
CA LYS A 7 9.72 12.45 -8.19
C LYS A 7 8.97 11.14 -7.95
N SER A 8 9.20 10.15 -8.78
CA SER A 8 8.64 8.80 -8.64
C SER A 8 9.73 7.74 -8.67
N PHE A 9 9.53 6.67 -7.94
CA PHE A 9 10.42 5.52 -7.92
C PHE A 9 9.97 4.52 -9.00
N TRP A 10 10.91 4.10 -9.83
CA TRP A 10 10.71 3.16 -10.92
C TRP A 10 11.63 1.97 -10.77
N VAL A 11 11.09 0.79 -10.99
CA VAL A 11 11.79 -0.48 -10.97
C VAL A 11 11.97 -0.97 -12.41
N LYS A 12 13.20 -1.30 -12.78
CA LYS A 12 13.52 -1.93 -14.07
C LYS A 12 13.46 -3.45 -14.01
N GLY A 13 13.34 -4.01 -12.81
CA GLY A 13 13.54 -5.42 -12.53
C GLY A 13 15.03 -5.80 -12.40
N LYS A 14 15.29 -7.06 -12.05
CA LYS A 14 16.68 -7.58 -11.90
C LYS A 14 17.54 -6.78 -10.93
N ASN A 15 16.92 -6.32 -9.82
CA ASN A 15 17.56 -5.51 -8.77
C ASN A 15 18.03 -4.11 -9.23
N ASP A 16 17.42 -3.53 -10.26
CA ASP A 16 17.71 -2.19 -10.74
C ASP A 16 16.49 -1.27 -10.61
N SER A 17 16.75 -0.02 -10.27
CA SER A 17 15.72 1.00 -10.04
C SER A 17 16.28 2.41 -10.20
N TYR A 18 15.39 3.38 -10.40
CA TYR A 18 15.77 4.79 -10.52
C TYR A 18 14.67 5.72 -10.06
N ILE A 19 15.05 6.97 -9.80
CA ILE A 19 14.12 8.07 -9.53
C ILE A 19 13.91 8.85 -10.82
N LYS A 20 12.63 9.01 -11.22
CA LYS A 20 12.22 9.81 -12.37
C LYS A 20 11.57 11.10 -11.91
N SER A 21 12.06 12.24 -12.41
CA SER A 21 11.40 13.53 -12.24
C SER A 21 10.41 13.77 -13.37
N HIS A 22 9.24 14.30 -13.05
CA HIS A 22 8.20 14.65 -14.00
C HIS A 22 7.32 15.79 -13.48
N ASN A 23 6.52 16.36 -14.36
CA ASN A 23 5.59 17.43 -13.99
C ASN A 23 4.20 16.85 -13.72
N VAL A 24 3.59 17.31 -12.63
CA VAL A 24 2.20 17.04 -12.27
C VAL A 24 1.38 18.30 -12.53
N SER A 25 0.24 18.17 -13.21
CA SER A 25 -0.70 19.27 -13.47
C SER A 25 -1.41 19.71 -12.18
N LEU A 26 -2.26 20.72 -12.27
CA LEU A 26 -3.19 21.03 -11.18
C LEU A 26 -4.39 20.08 -11.25
N PRO A 27 -5.02 19.74 -10.09
CA PRO A 27 -6.18 18.86 -10.04
C PRO A 27 -7.37 19.49 -10.75
N LYS A 28 -8.15 18.69 -11.46
CA LYS A 28 -9.44 19.04 -12.05
C LYS A 28 -10.55 18.98 -10.99
N LYS A 29 -11.78 19.21 -11.42
CA LYS A 29 -12.98 18.96 -10.62
C LYS A 29 -12.99 17.48 -10.18
N ASP A 30 -13.36 17.21 -8.93
CA ASP A 30 -13.43 15.90 -8.31
C ASP A 30 -12.07 15.16 -8.19
N GLU A 31 -10.96 15.92 -8.31
CA GLU A 31 -9.59 15.45 -8.08
C GLU A 31 -8.94 16.20 -6.91
N VAL A 32 -7.98 15.54 -6.29
CA VAL A 32 -7.14 16.10 -5.24
C VAL A 32 -5.66 15.96 -5.58
N LEU A 33 -4.89 16.99 -5.27
CA LEU A 33 -3.42 16.96 -5.33
C LEU A 33 -2.89 16.62 -3.93
N ILE A 34 -2.10 15.57 -3.87
CA ILE A 34 -1.57 15.01 -2.62
C ILE A 34 -0.06 15.12 -2.62
N GLU A 35 0.48 15.62 -1.51
CA GLU A 35 1.90 15.57 -1.17
C GLU A 35 2.14 14.38 -0.25
N THR A 36 3.00 13.46 -0.69
CA THR A 36 3.38 12.27 0.10
C THR A 36 4.16 12.66 1.34
N ILE A 37 3.72 12.17 2.48
CA ILE A 37 4.44 12.28 3.77
C ILE A 37 5.19 10.99 4.07
N TYR A 38 4.56 9.85 3.82
CA TYR A 38 5.15 8.53 3.98
C TYR A 38 4.73 7.62 2.83
N SER A 39 5.68 6.85 2.32
CA SER A 39 5.40 5.77 1.39
C SER A 39 6.01 4.49 1.95
N GLY A 40 5.18 3.47 2.16
CA GLY A 40 5.60 2.20 2.74
C GLY A 40 5.98 1.18 1.66
N VAL A 41 6.99 0.38 1.93
CA VAL A 41 7.38 -0.74 1.08
C VAL A 41 6.79 -2.04 1.63
N SER A 42 5.97 -2.71 0.84
CA SER A 42 5.50 -4.06 1.14
C SER A 42 6.54 -5.07 0.70
N TYR A 43 7.46 -5.42 1.62
CA TYR A 43 8.65 -6.20 1.32
C TYR A 43 8.35 -7.49 0.54
N GLY A 44 7.35 -8.26 0.94
CA GLY A 44 6.99 -9.52 0.27
C GLY A 44 6.63 -9.34 -1.20
N THR A 45 5.73 -8.39 -1.50
CA THR A 45 5.22 -8.15 -2.86
C THR A 45 6.22 -7.35 -3.70
N GLU A 46 6.75 -6.26 -3.15
CA GLU A 46 7.60 -5.35 -3.92
C GLU A 46 8.99 -5.94 -4.19
N LYS A 47 9.49 -6.83 -3.32
CA LYS A 47 10.70 -7.59 -3.61
C LYS A 47 10.56 -8.43 -4.88
N VAL A 48 9.42 -9.10 -5.08
CA VAL A 48 9.16 -9.91 -6.29
C VAL A 48 9.17 -9.05 -7.55
N VAL A 49 8.61 -7.83 -7.46
CA VAL A 49 8.67 -6.86 -8.56
C VAL A 49 10.09 -6.37 -8.80
N TYR A 50 10.80 -5.99 -7.74
CA TYR A 50 12.16 -5.45 -7.79
C TYR A 50 13.17 -6.46 -8.38
N THR A 51 13.04 -7.73 -8.01
CA THR A 51 13.90 -8.81 -8.55
C THR A 51 13.49 -9.25 -9.97
N GLY A 52 12.36 -8.76 -10.50
CA GLY A 52 11.84 -9.17 -11.79
C GLY A 52 11.28 -10.61 -11.79
N SER A 53 10.88 -11.12 -10.63
CA SER A 53 10.45 -12.51 -10.44
C SER A 53 8.93 -12.69 -10.40
N VAL A 54 8.16 -11.73 -10.94
CA VAL A 54 6.70 -11.82 -11.00
C VAL A 54 6.31 -12.98 -11.92
N PRO A 55 5.60 -14.03 -11.42
CA PRO A 55 5.18 -15.15 -12.25
C PRO A 55 4.22 -14.70 -13.36
N LYS A 56 4.33 -15.28 -14.55
CA LYS A 56 3.46 -14.93 -15.69
C LYS A 56 1.96 -15.06 -15.36
N SER A 57 1.57 -16.05 -14.57
CA SER A 57 0.20 -16.27 -14.11
C SER A 57 -0.30 -15.19 -13.14
N GLN A 58 0.60 -14.41 -12.52
CA GLN A 58 0.28 -13.41 -11.51
C GLN A 58 0.32 -11.96 -12.03
N LEU A 59 0.70 -11.73 -13.28
CA LEU A 59 0.89 -10.39 -13.84
C LEU A 59 -0.36 -9.49 -13.67
N ASN A 60 -1.55 -10.03 -13.85
CA ASN A 60 -2.79 -9.29 -13.71
C ASN A 60 -3.20 -9.12 -12.23
N LEU A 61 -3.03 -10.17 -11.40
CA LEU A 61 -3.41 -10.16 -10.00
C LEU A 61 -2.51 -9.25 -9.14
N MET A 62 -1.24 -9.17 -9.48
CA MET A 62 -0.28 -8.32 -8.76
C MET A 62 -0.30 -6.86 -9.22
N LYS A 63 -1.06 -6.52 -10.26
CA LYS A 63 -1.16 -5.14 -10.73
C LYS A 63 -1.79 -4.25 -9.66
N CYS A 64 -1.08 -3.20 -9.26
CA CYS A 64 -1.60 -2.24 -8.28
C CYS A 64 -2.37 -1.08 -8.94
N PRO A 65 -3.27 -0.41 -8.21
CA PRO A 65 -3.89 0.83 -8.67
C PRO A 65 -2.83 1.88 -9.03
N HIS A 66 -3.11 2.68 -10.05
CA HIS A 66 -2.21 3.74 -10.54
C HIS A 66 -0.80 3.27 -10.94
N GLN A 67 -0.62 1.97 -11.17
CA GLN A 67 0.61 1.45 -11.75
C GLN A 67 0.85 2.06 -13.14
N GLU A 68 2.08 2.46 -13.41
CA GLU A 68 2.54 2.85 -14.74
C GLU A 68 3.62 1.88 -15.21
N GLY A 69 3.64 1.57 -16.51
CA GLY A 69 4.56 0.57 -17.06
C GLY A 69 4.11 -0.87 -16.80
N ASN A 70 4.99 -1.82 -17.05
CA ASN A 70 4.67 -3.24 -17.00
C ASN A 70 5.76 -4.04 -16.28
N PHE A 71 5.37 -5.12 -15.64
CA PHE A 71 6.33 -6.09 -15.07
C PHE A 71 7.24 -6.66 -16.17
N GLY A 72 8.53 -6.79 -15.86
CA GLY A 72 9.55 -7.21 -16.84
C GLY A 72 10.12 -6.08 -17.69
N ALA A 73 9.59 -4.87 -17.56
CA ALA A 73 10.11 -3.62 -18.11
C ALA A 73 10.11 -2.57 -17.00
N ASP A 74 10.26 -1.28 -17.35
CA ASP A 74 10.15 -0.20 -16.37
C ASP A 74 8.74 -0.14 -15.80
N VAL A 75 8.61 -0.19 -14.48
CA VAL A 75 7.34 -0.12 -13.78
C VAL A 75 7.41 0.80 -12.56
N LYS A 76 6.44 1.69 -12.44
CA LYS A 76 6.18 2.46 -11.21
C LYS A 76 5.18 1.67 -10.38
N TYR A 77 5.62 1.13 -9.25
CA TYR A 77 4.86 0.21 -8.43
C TYR A 77 4.82 0.65 -6.96
N GLY A 78 3.88 0.13 -6.19
CA GLY A 78 3.65 0.44 -4.80
C GLY A 78 2.18 0.76 -4.55
N TYR A 79 1.73 0.62 -3.29
CA TYR A 79 0.32 0.80 -2.94
C TYR A 79 0.09 1.22 -1.48
N MET A 80 1.12 1.69 -0.79
CA MET A 80 1.01 2.15 0.60
C MET A 80 1.50 3.59 0.70
N ASN A 81 0.60 4.55 0.50
CA ASN A 81 0.95 5.96 0.50
C ASN A 81 0.09 6.73 1.51
N ILE A 82 0.74 7.51 2.35
CA ILE A 82 0.16 8.49 3.26
C ILE A 82 0.56 9.87 2.79
N GLY A 83 -0.42 10.70 2.48
CA GLY A 83 -0.17 12.05 2.02
C GLY A 83 -1.06 13.09 2.67
N LYS A 84 -0.75 14.34 2.41
CA LYS A 84 -1.55 15.49 2.78
C LYS A 84 -2.18 16.09 1.53
N VAL A 85 -3.47 16.30 1.54
CA VAL A 85 -4.16 17.01 0.44
C VAL A 85 -3.75 18.48 0.48
N ILE A 86 -3.03 18.93 -0.54
CA ILE A 86 -2.58 20.32 -0.65
C ILE A 86 -3.47 21.16 -1.56
N GLN A 87 -4.21 20.53 -2.48
CA GLN A 87 -5.19 21.20 -3.34
C GLN A 87 -6.33 20.23 -3.71
N GLY A 88 -7.55 20.76 -3.86
CA GLY A 88 -8.79 20.02 -4.17
C GLY A 88 -9.97 20.66 -3.45
N ALA A 89 -11.08 19.92 -3.30
CA ALA A 89 -12.26 20.43 -2.60
C ALA A 89 -11.94 20.86 -1.15
N PRO A 90 -12.57 21.95 -0.65
CA PRO A 90 -12.28 22.52 0.68
C PRO A 90 -12.37 21.50 1.83
N LYS A 91 -13.30 20.55 1.74
CA LYS A 91 -13.51 19.48 2.75
C LYS A 91 -12.30 18.58 2.96
N PHE A 92 -11.42 18.46 1.97
CA PHE A 92 -10.22 17.60 2.02
C PHE A 92 -8.93 18.38 2.25
N LYS A 93 -8.90 19.67 1.93
CA LYS A 93 -7.69 20.48 2.00
C LYS A 93 -7.05 20.44 3.41
N GLY A 94 -5.76 20.11 3.45
CA GLY A 94 -5.00 19.98 4.70
C GLY A 94 -5.21 18.67 5.46
N ARG A 95 -6.11 17.79 5.01
CA ARG A 95 -6.37 16.50 5.63
C ARG A 95 -5.30 15.48 5.25
N PHE A 96 -4.99 14.56 6.16
CA PHE A 96 -4.18 13.41 5.87
C PHE A 96 -5.05 12.29 5.30
N VAL A 97 -4.52 11.63 4.27
CA VAL A 97 -5.21 10.58 3.53
C VAL A 97 -4.30 9.39 3.29
N TYR A 98 -4.89 8.21 3.25
CA TYR A 98 -4.30 7.00 2.71
C TYR A 98 -4.76 6.79 1.27
N THR A 99 -3.86 6.34 0.41
CA THR A 99 -4.15 5.97 -0.98
C THR A 99 -3.37 4.74 -1.40
N LEU A 100 -3.96 3.91 -2.24
CA LEU A 100 -3.28 2.82 -2.94
C LEU A 100 -2.50 3.41 -4.13
N TYR A 101 -1.41 4.13 -3.83
CA TYR A 101 -0.63 4.85 -4.85
C TYR A 101 0.85 4.45 -4.82
N PRO A 102 1.50 4.32 -6.00
CA PRO A 102 2.93 4.05 -6.11
C PRO A 102 3.81 5.08 -5.40
N HIS A 103 5.08 4.74 -5.19
CA HIS A 103 6.05 5.61 -4.54
C HIS A 103 6.32 6.87 -5.37
N GLN A 104 5.73 7.98 -4.96
CA GLN A 104 5.81 9.27 -5.65
C GLN A 104 5.64 10.42 -4.66
N THR A 105 6.36 11.52 -4.86
CA THR A 105 6.34 12.65 -3.92
C THR A 105 5.09 13.51 -4.02
N LEU A 106 4.52 13.64 -5.22
CA LEU A 106 3.35 14.49 -5.49
C LEU A 106 2.52 13.85 -6.60
N TYR A 107 1.21 13.70 -6.40
CA TYR A 107 0.33 13.04 -7.34
C TYR A 107 -1.12 13.52 -7.25
N ILE A 108 -1.89 13.20 -8.31
CA ILE A 108 -3.32 13.50 -8.38
C ILE A 108 -4.10 12.20 -8.43
N VAL A 109 -5.18 12.16 -7.66
CA VAL A 109 -6.18 11.08 -7.70
C VAL A 109 -7.58 11.65 -7.61
N LYS A 110 -8.58 10.84 -7.94
CA LYS A 110 -9.99 11.20 -7.71
C LYS A 110 -10.28 11.26 -6.22
N GLU A 111 -11.27 12.07 -5.83
CA GLU A 111 -11.75 12.12 -4.45
C GLU A 111 -12.27 10.76 -3.95
N SER A 112 -12.72 9.87 -4.84
CA SER A 112 -13.14 8.51 -4.53
C SER A 112 -12.00 7.57 -4.12
N ASP A 113 -10.78 7.89 -4.50
CA ASP A 113 -9.61 7.02 -4.34
C ASP A 113 -8.85 7.30 -3.03
N ILE A 114 -9.32 8.26 -2.25
CA ILE A 114 -8.71 8.63 -0.97
C ILE A 114 -9.52 8.08 0.21
N THR A 115 -8.80 7.64 1.25
CA THR A 115 -9.37 7.32 2.56
C THR A 115 -8.85 8.32 3.58
N LEU A 116 -9.77 9.06 4.23
CA LEU A 116 -9.40 10.00 5.29
C LEU A 116 -8.82 9.26 6.49
N ILE A 117 -7.67 9.72 6.97
CA ILE A 117 -7.06 9.17 8.18
C ILE A 117 -7.74 9.80 9.41
N PRO A 118 -8.29 8.98 10.32
CA PRO A 118 -8.82 9.46 11.59
C PRO A 118 -7.74 10.14 12.44
N LYS A 119 -8.07 11.25 13.06
CA LYS A 119 -7.10 12.00 13.91
C LYS A 119 -6.57 11.19 15.10
N THR A 120 -7.28 10.15 15.51
CA THR A 120 -6.91 9.26 16.63
C THR A 120 -5.86 8.23 16.26
N ILE A 121 -5.57 8.04 14.96
CA ILE A 121 -4.61 7.03 14.50
C ILE A 121 -3.32 7.74 14.02
N PRO A 122 -2.15 7.36 14.54
CA PRO A 122 -0.88 7.90 14.04
C PRO A 122 -0.70 7.60 12.55
N ASN A 123 -0.35 8.61 11.75
CA ASN A 123 -0.23 8.48 10.28
C ASN A 123 0.66 7.31 9.86
N LYS A 124 1.81 7.11 10.52
CA LYS A 124 2.72 5.99 10.21
C LYS A 124 2.05 4.61 10.36
N ARG A 125 1.13 4.46 11.32
CA ARG A 125 0.40 3.19 11.52
C ARG A 125 -0.52 2.89 10.33
N CYS A 126 -1.06 3.92 9.70
CA CYS A 126 -1.92 3.77 8.54
C CYS A 126 -1.19 3.24 7.28
N LEU A 127 0.15 3.21 7.26
CA LEU A 127 0.89 2.52 6.20
C LEU A 127 0.55 1.02 6.15
N LEU A 128 0.18 0.43 7.28
CA LEU A 128 -0.16 -0.99 7.37
C LEU A 128 -1.57 -1.31 6.85
N THR A 129 -2.34 -0.34 6.36
CA THR A 129 -3.74 -0.53 5.95
C THR A 129 -3.91 -1.68 4.96
N ALA A 130 -3.13 -1.71 3.87
CA ALA A 130 -3.22 -2.79 2.87
C ALA A 130 -2.81 -4.16 3.44
N ASN A 131 -1.79 -4.20 4.30
CA ASN A 131 -1.38 -5.44 4.96
C ASN A 131 -2.41 -5.92 5.98
N MET A 132 -3.05 -4.99 6.70
CA MET A 132 -4.13 -5.29 7.64
C MET A 132 -5.37 -5.80 6.90
N GLU A 133 -5.72 -5.21 5.75
CA GLU A 133 -6.79 -5.72 4.88
C GLU A 133 -6.55 -7.18 4.50
N THR A 134 -5.33 -7.52 4.08
CA THR A 134 -4.94 -8.91 3.78
C THR A 134 -5.12 -9.82 4.99
N ALA A 135 -4.70 -9.38 6.18
CA ALA A 135 -4.84 -10.16 7.41
C ALA A 135 -6.31 -10.38 7.80
N ILE A 136 -7.16 -9.36 7.64
CA ILE A 136 -8.60 -9.46 7.92
C ILE A 136 -9.28 -10.38 6.91
N ASN A 137 -8.96 -10.29 5.62
CA ASN A 137 -9.51 -11.17 4.60
C ASN A 137 -9.15 -12.63 4.88
N ALA A 138 -7.90 -12.92 5.23
CA ALA A 138 -7.47 -14.26 5.61
C ALA A 138 -8.25 -14.80 6.84
N MET A 139 -8.54 -13.95 7.82
CA MET A 139 -9.37 -14.31 8.96
C MET A 139 -10.82 -14.62 8.53
N TRP A 140 -11.40 -13.83 7.64
CA TRP A 140 -12.75 -14.06 7.13
C TRP A 140 -12.85 -15.34 6.31
N ASP A 141 -11.83 -15.64 5.49
CA ASP A 141 -11.79 -16.85 4.66
C ASP A 141 -11.63 -18.12 5.51
N THR A 142 -10.92 -18.05 6.62
CA THR A 142 -10.67 -19.21 7.51
C THR A 142 -11.75 -19.43 8.55
N LEU A 143 -12.60 -18.41 8.83
CA LEU A 143 -13.71 -18.48 9.79
C LEU A 143 -13.30 -19.05 11.16
N PRO A 144 -12.28 -18.52 11.84
CA PRO A 144 -11.80 -19.06 13.10
C PRO A 144 -12.85 -18.94 14.22
N THR A 145 -12.94 -19.95 15.05
CA THR A 145 -13.89 -20.05 16.16
C THR A 145 -13.21 -20.12 17.52
N CYS A 146 -13.98 -19.93 18.58
CA CYS A 146 -13.50 -20.03 19.96
C CYS A 146 -12.89 -21.42 20.21
N GLY A 147 -11.69 -21.46 20.77
CA GLY A 147 -10.97 -22.69 21.12
C GLY A 147 -10.12 -23.30 20.00
N ASP A 148 -10.10 -22.71 18.81
CA ASP A 148 -9.27 -23.19 17.72
C ASP A 148 -7.76 -23.07 18.00
N ASN A 149 -7.00 -24.03 17.46
CA ASN A 149 -5.54 -23.98 17.39
C ASN A 149 -5.12 -23.55 16.00
N ILE A 150 -4.55 -22.36 15.86
CA ILE A 150 -4.20 -21.75 14.58
C ILE A 150 -2.69 -21.70 14.41
N PHE A 151 -2.20 -22.23 13.30
CA PHE A 151 -0.82 -22.16 12.91
C PHE A 151 -0.64 -21.12 11.79
N ILE A 152 0.21 -20.11 12.01
CA ILE A 152 0.56 -19.11 11.02
C ILE A 152 1.97 -19.42 10.53
N LEU A 153 2.08 -19.73 9.24
CA LEU A 153 3.37 -20.00 8.60
C LEU A 153 3.91 -18.71 7.96
N GLY A 154 4.98 -18.18 8.53
CA GLY A 154 5.63 -16.93 8.13
C GLY A 154 5.45 -15.82 9.16
N GLY A 155 6.55 -15.42 9.82
CA GLY A 155 6.63 -14.33 10.81
C GLY A 155 6.85 -12.95 10.18
N GLY A 156 6.45 -12.75 8.91
CA GLY A 156 6.47 -11.43 8.28
C GLY A 156 5.34 -10.53 8.77
N ILE A 157 5.28 -9.30 8.21
CA ILE A 157 4.31 -8.28 8.62
C ILE A 157 2.85 -8.77 8.58
N VAL A 158 2.46 -9.52 7.54
CA VAL A 158 1.10 -10.06 7.40
C VAL A 158 0.83 -11.12 8.47
N GLY A 159 1.78 -12.05 8.72
CA GLY A 159 1.64 -13.07 9.76
C GLY A 159 1.46 -12.46 11.15
N PHE A 160 2.24 -11.43 11.50
CA PHE A 160 2.06 -10.70 12.75
C PHE A 160 0.72 -9.97 12.84
N LEU A 161 0.25 -9.37 11.74
CA LEU A 161 -1.06 -8.71 11.72
C LEU A 161 -2.20 -9.71 11.84
N MET A 162 -2.08 -10.90 11.21
CA MET A 162 -3.04 -12.00 11.39
C MET A 162 -3.09 -12.45 12.86
N ALA A 163 -1.94 -12.70 13.48
CA ALA A 163 -1.86 -13.05 14.90
C ALA A 163 -2.49 -11.97 15.79
N TYR A 164 -2.25 -10.70 15.47
CA TYR A 164 -2.83 -9.56 16.19
C TYR A 164 -4.37 -9.55 16.11
N VAL A 165 -4.95 -9.76 14.91
CA VAL A 165 -6.40 -9.77 14.72
C VAL A 165 -7.02 -11.00 15.40
N LEU A 166 -6.44 -12.18 15.20
CA LEU A 166 -6.91 -13.44 15.76
C LEU A 166 -6.91 -13.46 17.29
N LYS A 167 -5.96 -12.76 17.93
CA LYS A 167 -5.89 -12.64 19.38
C LYS A 167 -7.17 -12.05 20.01
N SER A 168 -8.01 -11.35 19.24
CA SER A 168 -9.28 -10.81 19.74
C SER A 168 -10.37 -11.87 19.92
N ILE A 169 -10.17 -13.09 19.40
CA ILE A 169 -11.13 -14.20 19.53
C ILE A 169 -10.80 -15.00 20.80
N ILE A 170 -11.80 -15.18 21.65
CA ILE A 170 -11.64 -15.85 22.95
C ILE A 170 -11.23 -17.32 22.78
N GLY A 171 -10.22 -17.75 23.55
CA GLY A 171 -9.80 -19.15 23.60
C GLY A 171 -9.00 -19.64 22.41
N ILE A 172 -8.69 -18.80 21.43
CA ILE A 172 -7.79 -19.17 20.33
C ILE A 172 -6.36 -19.34 20.84
N ASN A 173 -5.71 -20.43 20.42
CA ASN A 173 -4.28 -20.65 20.57
C ASN A 173 -3.58 -20.35 19.25
N ILE A 174 -2.63 -19.43 19.26
CA ILE A 174 -1.92 -19.02 18.03
C ILE A 174 -0.47 -19.47 18.14
N THR A 175 -0.01 -20.23 17.16
CA THR A 175 1.39 -20.60 16.97
C THR A 175 1.89 -19.97 15.67
N LEU A 176 2.86 -19.06 15.78
CA LEU A 176 3.52 -18.46 14.63
C LEU A 176 4.85 -19.18 14.40
N ILE A 177 5.06 -19.65 13.18
CA ILE A 177 6.24 -20.42 12.78
C ILE A 177 6.97 -19.67 11.69
N ASP A 178 8.26 -19.42 11.89
CA ASP A 178 9.16 -18.87 10.86
C ASP A 178 10.43 -19.72 10.78
N LYS A 179 11.17 -19.54 9.71
CA LYS A 179 12.45 -20.22 9.49
C LYS A 179 13.63 -19.54 10.21
N ASP A 180 13.46 -18.28 10.61
CA ASP A 180 14.46 -17.43 11.25
C ASP A 180 14.17 -17.24 12.75
#